data_3e56eb65fc581df89e47a3e2e1eaf558
#
_entry.id   3e56eb65fc581df89e47a3e2e1eaf558
#
_cell.length_a   1.000
_cell.length_b   1.000
_cell.length_c   1.000
_cell.angle_alpha   90.00
_cell.angle_beta   90.00
_cell.angle_gamma   90.00
#
_symmetry.space_group_name_H-M   'P 1'
#
loop_
_entity.id
_entity.type
_entity.pdbx_description
1 polymer ?
#
loop_
_entity_poly.entity_id
_entity_poly.type
_entity_poly.pdbx_seq_one_letter_code
_entity_poly.pdbx_strand_id
1 'polypeptide(L)'
;AGLRLRVPDETMKTRPALGDYLGKSVVLGIRPEDMEDPLFVPTQISDAQIPVLVDHREAMGAEVYAHFTVDSGPVITEDTRDLAAEVGGELPEHHEGVRTTTFIARLHPRTSAVRGQPLTLQVDTRSLHFFDAATGQAIA
;
A
#
# COMPACT_ATOMS: atom_id res chain seq x y z
N ALA A 1 -7.41 -6.53 -12.80
CA ALA A 1 -5.96 -6.38 -12.87
C ALA A 1 -5.46 -5.61 -11.67
N GLY A 2 -4.36 -6.06 -11.06
CA GLY A 2 -3.76 -5.42 -9.90
C GLY A 2 -3.04 -4.13 -10.26
N LEU A 3 -2.69 -3.38 -9.24
CA LEU A 3 -1.87 -2.19 -9.37
C LEU A 3 -0.41 -2.56 -9.65
N ARG A 4 0.29 -1.69 -10.35
CA ARG A 4 1.71 -1.87 -10.64
C ARG A 4 2.50 -0.65 -10.20
N LEU A 5 3.61 -0.93 -9.53
CA LEU A 5 4.60 0.06 -9.18
C LEU A 5 5.97 -0.44 -9.62
N ARG A 6 6.74 0.43 -10.22
CA ARG A 6 8.14 0.11 -10.51
C ARG A 6 8.98 0.30 -9.26
N VAL A 7 9.80 -0.69 -8.95
CA VAL A 7 10.80 -0.56 -7.89
C VAL A 7 12.06 -0.01 -8.54
N PRO A 8 12.49 1.22 -8.20
CA PRO A 8 13.67 1.81 -8.84
C PRO A 8 14.95 1.12 -8.41
N ASP A 9 15.97 1.23 -9.25
CA ASP A 9 17.29 0.63 -8.98
C ASP A 9 17.87 1.09 -7.65
N GLU A 10 17.64 2.36 -7.30
CA GLU A 10 18.05 2.91 -6.02
C GLU A 10 17.47 2.13 -4.84
N THR A 11 16.20 1.77 -4.92
CA THR A 11 15.53 0.98 -3.89
C THR A 11 16.08 -0.44 -3.83
N MET A 12 16.38 -1.05 -4.98
CA MET A 12 17.03 -2.36 -5.03
C MET A 12 18.42 -2.34 -4.40
N LYS A 13 19.16 -1.26 -4.59
CA LYS A 13 20.51 -1.10 -4.00
C LYS A 13 20.47 -0.95 -2.50
N THR A 14 19.48 -0.25 -1.96
CA THR A 14 19.33 -0.05 -0.52
C THR A 14 18.76 -1.28 0.19
N ARG A 15 18.18 -2.20 -0.58
CA ARG A 15 17.61 -3.45 -0.05
C ARG A 15 18.12 -4.64 -0.87
N PRO A 16 19.40 -5.00 -0.71
CA PRO A 16 20.02 -6.02 -1.57
C PRO A 16 19.35 -7.39 -1.46
N ALA A 17 18.80 -7.74 -0.30
CA ALA A 17 18.10 -9.01 -0.12
C ALA A 17 16.85 -9.13 -0.99
N LEU A 18 16.29 -8.01 -1.46
CA LEU A 18 15.11 -8.01 -2.31
C LEU A 18 15.35 -8.73 -3.64
N GLY A 19 16.59 -8.75 -4.12
CA GLY A 19 16.98 -9.48 -5.34
C GLY A 19 16.67 -10.97 -5.27
N ASP A 20 16.66 -11.56 -4.07
CA ASP A 20 16.35 -12.98 -3.87
C ASP A 20 14.84 -13.27 -4.00
N TYR A 21 14.03 -12.23 -4.03
CA TYR A 21 12.58 -12.33 -4.11
C TYR A 21 12.02 -12.04 -5.50
N LEU A 22 12.86 -11.88 -6.50
CA LEU A 22 12.40 -11.67 -7.87
C LEU A 22 11.55 -12.87 -8.33
N GLY A 23 10.36 -12.58 -8.85
CA GLY A 23 9.40 -13.61 -9.25
C GLY A 23 8.64 -14.24 -8.09
N LYS A 24 8.85 -13.77 -6.87
CA LYS A 24 8.17 -14.28 -5.67
C LYS A 24 7.23 -13.22 -5.10
N SER A 25 6.21 -13.69 -4.38
CA SER A 25 5.30 -12.81 -3.67
C SER A 25 5.97 -12.24 -2.42
N VAL A 26 5.77 -10.95 -2.20
CA VAL A 26 6.19 -10.26 -0.97
C VAL A 26 5.02 -9.44 -0.46
N VAL A 27 5.09 -9.04 0.80
CA VAL A 27 4.15 -8.07 1.38
C VAL A 27 4.76 -6.68 1.18
N LEU A 28 3.97 -5.78 0.59
CA LEU A 28 4.37 -4.41 0.36
C LEU A 28 3.74 -3.50 1.41
N GLY A 29 4.57 -2.74 2.11
CA GLY A 29 4.14 -1.71 3.04
C GLY A 29 4.35 -0.32 2.46
N ILE A 30 3.32 0.50 2.49
CA ILE A 30 3.37 1.90 2.06
C ILE A 30 2.79 2.75 3.17
N ARG A 31 3.57 3.67 3.70
CA ARG A 31 3.09 4.58 4.74
C ARG A 31 2.19 5.65 4.14
N PRO A 32 1.19 6.15 4.89
CA PRO A 32 0.31 7.20 4.40
C PRO A 32 1.03 8.43 3.86
N GLU A 33 2.10 8.86 4.52
CA GLU A 33 2.91 10.02 4.12
C GLU A 33 3.74 9.79 2.86
N ASP A 34 3.89 8.56 2.41
CA ASP A 34 4.63 8.23 1.19
C ASP A 34 3.73 8.17 -0.05
N MET A 35 2.47 8.56 0.10
CA MET A 35 1.52 8.70 -1.00
C MET A 35 1.01 10.14 -1.05
N GLU A 36 0.92 10.69 -2.25
CA GLU A 36 0.44 12.06 -2.45
C GLU A 36 -0.32 12.20 -3.76
N ASP A 37 -1.16 13.22 -3.82
CA ASP A 37 -1.76 13.68 -5.06
C ASP A 37 -0.64 14.22 -5.98
N PRO A 38 -0.52 13.73 -7.23
CA PRO A 38 0.58 14.15 -8.12
C PRO A 38 0.66 15.65 -8.37
N LEU A 39 -0.45 16.38 -8.22
CA LEU A 39 -0.44 17.83 -8.36
C LEU A 39 0.40 18.55 -7.31
N PHE A 40 0.70 17.87 -6.21
CA PHE A 40 1.40 18.45 -5.07
C PHE A 40 2.78 17.81 -4.82
N VAL A 41 3.28 17.04 -5.78
CA VAL A 41 4.65 16.51 -5.71
C VAL A 41 5.59 17.34 -6.56
N PRO A 42 6.89 17.45 -6.16
CA PRO A 42 7.87 18.24 -6.95
C PRO A 42 8.12 17.69 -8.34
N THR A 43 8.08 16.37 -8.50
CA THR A 43 8.34 15.70 -9.78
C THR A 43 7.33 14.58 -9.97
N GLN A 44 6.60 14.62 -11.08
CA GLN A 44 5.66 13.56 -11.41
C GLN A 44 6.39 12.40 -12.10
N ILE A 45 6.17 11.19 -11.58
CA ILE A 45 6.79 9.96 -12.06
C ILE A 45 5.68 8.98 -12.44
N SER A 46 5.48 8.78 -13.74
CA SER A 46 4.34 8.01 -14.25
C SER A 46 4.30 6.55 -13.78
N ASP A 47 5.45 5.88 -13.67
CA ASP A 47 5.52 4.48 -13.22
C ASP A 47 5.52 4.33 -11.69
N ALA A 48 5.37 5.44 -10.97
CA ALA A 48 5.13 5.47 -9.53
C ALA A 48 3.69 5.89 -9.18
N GLN A 49 2.81 5.96 -10.16
CA GLN A 49 1.42 6.40 -9.97
C GLN A 49 0.46 5.21 -10.05
N ILE A 50 -0.54 5.23 -9.17
CA ILE A 50 -1.58 4.21 -9.12
C ILE A 50 -2.97 4.85 -9.19
N PRO A 51 -3.88 4.29 -9.98
CA PRO A 51 -5.28 4.71 -9.97
C PRO A 51 -6.02 4.05 -8.80
N VAL A 52 -6.75 4.82 -8.03
CA VAL A 52 -7.53 4.32 -6.91
C VAL A 52 -8.93 4.92 -6.92
N LEU A 53 -9.85 4.26 -6.25
CA LEU A 53 -11.18 4.79 -5.97
C LEU A 53 -11.22 5.20 -4.50
N VAL A 54 -11.58 6.45 -4.24
CA VAL A 54 -11.64 6.96 -2.87
C VAL A 54 -12.91 6.44 -2.18
N ASP A 55 -12.73 5.61 -1.15
CA ASP A 55 -13.82 5.06 -0.37
C ASP A 55 -14.30 6.04 0.70
N HIS A 56 -13.38 6.76 1.30
CA HIS A 56 -13.66 7.69 2.39
C HIS A 56 -12.61 8.80 2.42
N ARG A 57 -13.02 9.99 2.81
CA ARG A 57 -12.16 11.17 2.92
C ARG A 57 -12.33 11.82 4.28
N GLU A 58 -11.23 12.04 4.97
CA GLU A 58 -11.21 12.75 6.25
C GLU A 58 -10.36 14.00 6.15
N ALA A 59 -10.98 15.15 6.36
CA ALA A 59 -10.25 16.42 6.43
C ALA A 59 -9.74 16.62 7.86
N MET A 60 -8.42 16.70 8.00
CA MET A 60 -7.75 16.81 9.31
C MET A 60 -7.08 18.18 9.49
N GLY A 61 -7.63 19.22 8.88
CA GLY A 61 -7.07 20.58 8.94
C GLY A 61 -5.89 20.76 7.98
N ALA A 62 -4.69 20.45 8.44
CA ALA A 62 -3.47 20.61 7.64
C ALA A 62 -3.28 19.53 6.59
N GLU A 63 -4.09 18.47 6.59
CA GLU A 63 -3.95 17.34 5.68
C GLU A 63 -5.29 16.65 5.48
N VAL A 64 -5.36 15.84 4.42
CA VAL A 64 -6.53 15.02 4.10
C VAL A 64 -6.09 13.56 4.09
N TYR A 65 -6.85 12.70 4.75
CA TYR A 65 -6.67 11.25 4.66
C TYR A 65 -7.68 10.67 3.70
N ALA A 66 -7.18 10.01 2.65
CA ALA A 66 -8.01 9.31 1.69
C ALA A 66 -7.88 7.80 1.92
N HIS A 67 -9.00 7.15 2.21
CA HIS A 67 -9.05 5.71 2.36
C HIS A 67 -9.42 5.09 1.02
N PHE A 68 -8.72 4.06 0.61
CA PHE A 68 -9.02 3.35 -0.62
C PHE A 68 -8.73 1.86 -0.46
N THR A 69 -9.37 1.07 -1.27
CA THR A 69 -9.29 -0.38 -1.21
C THR A 69 -8.58 -0.90 -2.45
N VAL A 70 -7.67 -1.83 -2.25
CA VAL A 70 -6.93 -2.48 -3.34
C VAL A 70 -7.31 -3.95 -3.35
N ASP A 71 -7.53 -4.48 -4.54
CA ASP A 71 -7.82 -5.90 -4.75
C ASP A 71 -6.52 -6.72 -4.66
N SER A 72 -6.10 -7.02 -3.44
CA SER A 72 -4.82 -7.70 -3.20
C SER A 72 -4.87 -8.77 -2.12
N GLY A 73 -6.02 -9.05 -1.58
CA GLY A 73 -6.16 -9.98 -0.47
C GLY A 73 -5.49 -9.52 0.84
N PRO A 74 -5.92 -10.04 1.97
CA PRO A 74 -5.36 -9.70 3.26
C PRO A 74 -3.95 -10.27 3.43
N VAL A 75 -3.13 -9.58 4.21
CA VAL A 75 -1.80 -10.05 4.58
C VAL A 75 -1.93 -11.07 5.70
N ILE A 76 -1.42 -12.28 5.46
CA ILE A 76 -1.43 -13.36 6.44
C ILE A 76 0.00 -13.85 6.61
N THR A 77 0.58 -13.52 7.75
CA THR A 77 1.90 -13.99 8.16
C THR A 77 1.76 -14.88 9.39
N GLU A 78 2.84 -15.46 9.86
CA GLU A 78 2.83 -16.22 11.11
C GLU A 78 2.31 -15.38 12.28
N ASP A 79 2.75 -14.13 12.36
CA ASP A 79 2.33 -13.21 13.42
C ASP A 79 0.83 -12.94 13.40
N THR A 80 0.25 -12.73 12.22
CA THR A 80 -1.19 -12.48 12.09
C THR A 80 -2.01 -13.73 12.36
N ARG A 81 -1.50 -14.90 12.04
CA ARG A 81 -2.16 -16.18 12.36
C ARG A 81 -2.20 -16.41 13.88
N ASP A 82 -1.08 -16.17 14.55
CA ASP A 82 -0.99 -16.31 16.01
C ASP A 82 -1.94 -15.34 16.70
N LEU A 83 -2.01 -14.10 16.24
CA LEU A 83 -2.92 -13.10 16.78
C LEU A 83 -4.39 -13.51 16.59
N ALA A 84 -4.75 -14.04 15.43
CA ALA A 84 -6.09 -14.53 15.15
C ALA A 84 -6.45 -15.71 16.07
N ALA A 85 -5.51 -16.62 16.34
CA ALA A 85 -5.70 -17.73 17.25
C ALA A 85 -5.91 -17.25 18.68
N GLU A 86 -5.16 -16.25 19.13
CA GLU A 86 -5.29 -15.69 20.49
C GLU A 86 -6.65 -15.07 20.74
N VAL A 87 -7.22 -14.40 19.75
CA VAL A 87 -8.54 -13.76 19.87
C VAL A 87 -9.70 -14.71 19.50
N GLY A 88 -9.38 -15.95 19.09
CA GLY A 88 -10.40 -16.93 18.69
C GLY A 88 -11.11 -16.58 17.41
N GLY A 89 -10.56 -15.71 16.59
CA GLY A 89 -11.13 -15.28 15.32
C GLY A 89 -10.73 -16.16 14.16
N GLU A 90 -11.55 -16.15 13.10
CA GLU A 90 -11.21 -16.77 11.84
C GLU A 90 -10.35 -15.83 11.01
N LEU A 91 -9.47 -16.40 10.18
CA LEU A 91 -8.65 -15.61 9.29
C LEU A 91 -9.53 -14.97 8.17
N PRO A 92 -9.23 -13.73 7.76
CA PRO A 92 -10.03 -13.02 6.75
C PRO A 92 -10.17 -13.74 5.41
N GLU A 93 -9.22 -14.60 5.06
CA GLU A 93 -9.25 -15.35 3.80
C GLU A 93 -10.41 -16.32 3.67
N HIS A 94 -11.10 -16.63 4.74
CA HIS A 94 -12.28 -17.49 4.72
C HIS A 94 -13.53 -16.77 4.23
N HIS A 95 -13.46 -15.48 4.02
CA HIS A 95 -14.54 -14.72 3.38
C HIS A 95 -14.43 -14.87 1.87
N GLU A 96 -15.18 -15.81 1.31
CA GLU A 96 -15.18 -16.06 -0.12
C GLU A 96 -15.50 -14.79 -0.92
N GLY A 97 -14.72 -14.54 -1.97
CA GLY A 97 -14.97 -13.47 -2.93
C GLY A 97 -14.47 -12.09 -2.54
N VAL A 98 -13.99 -11.89 -1.31
CA VAL A 98 -13.49 -10.58 -0.89
C VAL A 98 -11.99 -10.67 -0.60
N ARG A 99 -11.18 -10.18 -1.54
CA ARG A 99 -9.72 -10.11 -1.41
C ARG A 99 -9.29 -8.66 -1.56
N THR A 100 -9.52 -7.88 -0.51
CA THR A 100 -9.22 -6.45 -0.53
C THR A 100 -8.40 -6.05 0.68
N THR A 101 -7.53 -5.07 0.47
CA THR A 101 -6.77 -4.43 1.54
C THR A 101 -7.07 -2.95 1.50
N THR A 102 -7.36 -2.37 2.65
CA THR A 102 -7.60 -0.93 2.77
C THR A 102 -6.29 -0.21 3.05
N PHE A 103 -6.04 0.83 2.26
CA PHE A 103 -4.91 1.73 2.45
C PHE A 103 -5.40 3.11 2.84
N ILE A 104 -4.51 3.87 3.49
CA ILE A 104 -4.76 5.26 3.84
C ILE A 104 -3.63 6.09 3.26
N ALA A 105 -3.97 7.11 2.45
CA ALA A 105 -3.01 8.07 1.92
C ALA A 105 -3.17 9.39 2.64
N ARG A 106 -2.05 10.03 2.98
CA ARG A 106 -2.02 11.38 3.54
C ARG A 106 -1.75 12.38 2.42
N LEU A 107 -2.73 13.22 2.13
CA LEU A 107 -2.72 14.11 0.97
C LEU A 107 -2.69 15.57 1.40
N HIS A 108 -2.20 16.40 0.49
CA HIS A 108 -2.24 17.85 0.63
C HIS A 108 -3.69 18.32 0.85
N PRO A 109 -3.93 19.33 1.72
CA PRO A 109 -5.31 19.76 2.03
C PRO A 109 -6.08 20.31 0.83
N ARG A 110 -5.40 20.71 -0.25
CA ARG A 110 -6.03 21.19 -1.48
C ARG A 110 -6.27 20.10 -2.50
N THR A 111 -6.08 18.84 -2.14
CA THR A 111 -6.35 17.72 -3.05
C THR A 111 -7.79 17.73 -3.53
N SER A 112 -8.01 17.30 -4.77
CA SER A 112 -9.33 17.12 -5.35
C SER A 112 -9.98 15.79 -4.97
N ALA A 113 -9.40 15.02 -4.07
CA ALA A 113 -9.94 13.74 -3.63
C ALA A 113 -11.37 13.90 -3.12
N VAL A 114 -12.29 13.10 -3.65
CA VAL A 114 -13.71 13.10 -3.29
C VAL A 114 -14.16 11.65 -3.12
N ARG A 115 -14.91 11.40 -2.05
CA ARG A 115 -15.50 10.08 -1.81
C ARG A 115 -16.29 9.60 -3.04
N GLY A 116 -16.06 8.36 -3.43
CA GLY A 116 -16.73 7.74 -4.56
C GLY A 116 -16.15 8.08 -5.92
N GLN A 117 -15.09 8.88 -5.98
CA GLN A 117 -14.46 9.31 -7.23
C GLN A 117 -13.07 8.69 -7.42
N PRO A 118 -12.67 8.44 -8.67
CA PRO A 118 -11.32 7.99 -8.94
C PRO A 118 -10.29 9.08 -8.66
N LEU A 119 -9.13 8.66 -8.22
CA LEU A 119 -7.98 9.53 -7.95
C LEU A 119 -6.71 8.80 -8.37
N THR A 120 -5.76 9.53 -8.95
CA THR A 120 -4.42 9.02 -9.18
C THR A 120 -3.55 9.44 -8.00
N LEU A 121 -2.83 8.48 -7.42
CA LEU A 121 -1.87 8.73 -6.35
C LEU A 121 -0.46 8.46 -6.85
N GLN A 122 0.50 9.27 -6.40
CA GLN A 122 1.91 8.97 -6.60
C GLN A 122 2.50 8.44 -5.31
N VAL A 123 3.28 7.35 -5.43
CA VAL A 123 3.93 6.67 -4.32
C VAL A 123 5.40 7.02 -4.33
N ASP A 124 5.97 7.34 -3.17
CA ASP A 124 7.42 7.43 -3.04
C ASP A 124 8.01 6.02 -3.02
N THR A 125 8.40 5.54 -4.18
CA THR A 125 8.90 4.18 -4.37
C THR A 125 10.29 3.95 -3.77
N ARG A 126 10.96 5.00 -3.32
CA ARG A 126 12.22 4.89 -2.57
C ARG A 126 11.97 4.53 -1.10
N SER A 127 10.77 4.80 -0.61
CA SER A 127 10.38 4.58 0.79
C SER A 127 9.49 3.35 0.99
N LEU A 128 9.41 2.47 0.02
CA LEU A 128 8.65 1.23 0.12
C LEU A 128 9.27 0.27 1.14
N HIS A 129 8.41 -0.45 1.84
CA HIS A 129 8.79 -1.49 2.77
C HIS A 129 8.38 -2.85 2.22
N PHE A 130 9.26 -3.82 2.33
CA PHE A 130 9.01 -5.17 1.82
C PHE A 130 9.17 -6.17 2.97
N PHE A 131 8.29 -7.15 3.00
CA PHE A 131 8.28 -8.17 4.04
C PHE A 131 8.14 -9.54 3.39
N ASP A 132 8.80 -10.52 3.98
CA ASP A 132 8.65 -11.92 3.59
C ASP A 132 7.19 -12.35 3.78
N ALA A 133 6.59 -12.92 2.73
CA ALA A 133 5.17 -13.27 2.76
C ALA A 133 4.85 -14.43 3.71
N ALA A 134 5.83 -15.27 4.05
CA ALA A 134 5.63 -16.39 4.96
C ALA A 134 5.89 -16.00 6.41
N THR A 135 6.97 -15.27 6.68
CA THR A 135 7.44 -14.98 8.04
C THR A 135 7.03 -13.61 8.56
N GLY A 136 6.76 -12.65 7.66
CA GLY A 136 6.50 -11.26 8.03
C GLY A 136 7.75 -10.46 8.36
N GLN A 137 8.94 -11.04 8.21
CA GLN A 137 10.19 -10.34 8.47
C GLN A 137 10.50 -9.33 7.37
N ALA A 138 11.07 -8.19 7.76
CA ALA A 138 11.48 -7.16 6.82
C ALA A 138 12.59 -7.67 5.89
N ILE A 139 12.47 -7.33 4.62
CA ILE A 139 13.48 -7.62 3.60
C ILE A 139 14.35 -6.37 3.47
N ALA A 140 15.60 -6.48 3.85
CA ALA A 140 16.54 -5.35 3.86
C ALA A 140 17.66 -5.49 2.85
#